data_0765588fe0a9b0a005b881968231ae1f
#
_entry.id   0765588fe0a9b0a005b881968231ae1f
#
_cell.length_a   1.000
_cell.length_b   1.000
_cell.length_c   1.000
_cell.angle_alpha   90.00
_cell.angle_beta   90.00
_cell.angle_gamma   90.00
#
_symmetry.space_group_name_H-M   'P 1'
#
loop_
_entity.id
_entity.type
_entity.pdbx_description
1 polymer ?
#
loop_
_entity_poly.entity_id
_entity_poly.type
_entity_poly.pdbx_seq_one_letter_code
_entity_poly.pdbx_strand_id
1 'polypeptide(L)' 'AGFTFDNTATPELQTAYAAVSAIQTEYQPQIMLGLTKDPAAAQALVDEYYQKAEAAGLETVRQAVKDQLQTFLDNRNA' A
#
# COMPACT_ATOMS: atom_id res chain seq x y z
N ALA A 1 -21.32 8.54 6.73
CA ALA A 1 -20.46 8.03 5.65
C ALA A 1 -19.15 7.52 6.21
N GLY A 2 -18.57 6.50 5.60
CA GLY A 2 -17.30 5.93 6.02
C GLY A 2 -16.10 6.72 5.50
N PHE A 3 -14.95 6.35 5.99
CA PHE A 3 -13.69 6.91 5.52
C PHE A 3 -13.38 6.43 4.09
N THR A 4 -12.97 7.35 3.24
CA THR A 4 -12.50 7.04 1.89
C THR A 4 -11.13 7.68 1.69
N PHE A 5 -10.13 6.86 1.34
CA PHE A 5 -8.78 7.36 1.10
C PHE A 5 -8.71 8.11 -0.23
N ASP A 6 -8.16 9.32 -0.20
CA ASP A 6 -7.92 10.12 -1.40
C ASP A 6 -6.46 9.97 -1.83
N ASN A 7 -6.23 9.17 -2.88
CA ASN A 7 -4.89 8.91 -3.41
C ASN A 7 -4.41 10.01 -4.36
N THR A 8 -5.22 11.05 -4.57
CA THR A 8 -4.87 12.17 -5.45
C THR A 8 -4.67 13.48 -4.70
N ALA A 9 -4.55 13.41 -3.37
CA ALA A 9 -4.43 14.61 -2.54
C ALA A 9 -3.20 15.47 -2.87
N THR A 10 -2.08 14.82 -3.22
CA THR A 10 -0.87 15.51 -3.70
C THR A 10 -0.30 14.77 -4.90
N PRO A 11 0.49 15.45 -5.77
CA PRO A 11 1.14 14.77 -6.90
C PRO A 11 2.10 13.67 -6.45
N GLU A 12 2.83 13.87 -5.35
CA GLU A 12 3.75 12.88 -4.80
C GLU A 12 2.99 11.63 -4.34
N LEU A 13 1.85 11.82 -3.68
CA LEU A 13 1.03 10.70 -3.24
C LEU A 13 0.46 9.94 -4.43
N GLN A 14 -0.02 10.64 -5.44
CA GLN A 14 -0.57 10.01 -6.63
C GLN A 14 0.47 9.14 -7.32
N THR A 15 1.68 9.66 -7.48
CA THR A 15 2.79 8.93 -8.10
C THR A 15 3.19 7.71 -7.26
N ALA A 16 3.35 7.89 -5.95
CA ALA A 16 3.73 6.80 -5.04
C ALA A 16 2.66 5.71 -4.99
N TYR A 17 1.40 6.12 -4.90
CA TYR A 17 0.27 5.17 -4.87
C TYR A 17 0.22 4.32 -6.14
N ALA A 18 0.37 4.96 -7.31
CA ALA A 18 0.35 4.25 -8.58
C ALA A 18 1.51 3.25 -8.68
N ALA A 19 2.71 3.65 -8.25
CA ALA A 19 3.88 2.79 -8.29
C ALA A 19 3.72 1.58 -7.35
N VAL A 20 3.27 1.81 -6.12
CA VAL A 20 3.04 0.74 -5.14
C VAL A 20 1.93 -0.21 -5.63
N SER A 21 0.86 0.34 -6.19
CA SER A 21 -0.25 -0.47 -6.71
C SER A 21 0.19 -1.37 -7.87
N ALA A 22 1.05 -0.87 -8.75
CA ALA A 22 1.58 -1.66 -9.86
C ALA A 22 2.43 -2.83 -9.34
N ILE A 23 3.25 -2.59 -8.32
CA ILE A 23 4.06 -3.63 -7.69
C ILE A 23 3.16 -4.66 -7.01
N GLN A 24 2.14 -4.23 -6.29
CA GLN A 24 1.17 -5.12 -5.66
C GLN A 24 0.50 -6.02 -6.68
N THR A 25 0.07 -5.47 -7.80
CA THR A 25 -0.59 -6.24 -8.86
C THR A 25 0.36 -7.28 -9.45
N GLU A 26 1.65 -6.96 -9.58
CA GLU A 26 2.66 -7.90 -10.08
C GLU A 26 2.89 -9.06 -9.12
N TYR A 27 3.00 -8.77 -7.81
CA TYR A 27 3.40 -9.79 -6.82
C TYR A 27 2.22 -10.57 -6.22
N GLN A 28 1.04 -10.00 -6.14
CA GLN A 28 -0.09 -10.60 -5.45
C GLN A 28 -0.43 -12.00 -5.96
N PRO A 29 -0.57 -12.25 -7.27
CA PRO A 29 -0.88 -13.61 -7.75
C PRO A 29 0.23 -14.61 -7.43
N GLN A 30 1.49 -14.18 -7.50
CA GLN A 30 2.65 -15.05 -7.22
C GLN A 30 2.68 -15.43 -5.75
N ILE A 31 2.42 -14.48 -4.85
CA ILE A 31 2.41 -14.72 -3.41
C ILE A 31 1.27 -15.67 -3.07
N MET A 32 0.09 -15.46 -3.61
CA MET A 32 -1.08 -16.31 -3.34
C MET A 32 -0.84 -17.75 -3.82
N LEU A 33 -0.23 -17.92 -5.00
CA LEU A 33 0.11 -19.23 -5.51
C LEU A 33 1.15 -19.90 -4.61
N GLY A 34 2.16 -19.16 -4.17
CA GLY A 34 3.21 -19.66 -3.30
C GLY A 34 2.71 -20.11 -1.93
N LEU A 35 1.75 -19.37 -1.36
CA LEU A 35 1.15 -19.74 -0.08
C LEU A 35 0.50 -21.13 -0.13
N THR A 36 0.00 -21.52 -1.29
CA THR A 36 -0.63 -22.84 -1.49
C THR A 36 0.39 -23.94 -1.73
N LYS A 37 1.49 -23.63 -2.45
CA LYS A 37 2.44 -24.65 -2.92
C LYS A 37 3.75 -24.68 -2.14
N ASP A 38 4.28 -23.50 -1.78
CA ASP A 38 5.58 -23.38 -1.12
C ASP A 38 5.61 -22.14 -0.24
N PRO A 39 5.22 -22.27 1.04
CA PRO A 39 5.18 -21.13 1.95
C PRO A 39 6.52 -20.41 2.12
N ALA A 40 7.64 -21.10 2.04
CA ALA A 40 8.96 -20.47 2.17
C ALA A 40 9.24 -19.56 0.96
N ALA A 41 8.89 -20.01 -0.25
CA ALA A 41 9.02 -19.18 -1.45
C ALA A 41 8.07 -17.99 -1.39
N ALA A 42 6.86 -18.17 -0.86
CA ALA A 42 5.91 -17.09 -0.69
C ALA A 42 6.45 -16.03 0.26
N GLN A 43 7.11 -16.41 1.36
CA GLN A 43 7.71 -15.46 2.28
C GLN A 43 8.81 -14.64 1.61
N ALA A 44 9.64 -15.27 0.78
CA ALA A 44 10.67 -14.57 0.03
C ALA A 44 10.06 -13.56 -0.94
N LEU A 45 8.94 -13.89 -1.58
CA LEU A 45 8.23 -12.97 -2.46
C LEU A 45 7.63 -11.79 -1.69
N VAL A 46 7.11 -12.02 -0.49
CA VAL A 46 6.59 -10.95 0.36
C VAL A 46 7.72 -9.99 0.75
N ASP A 47 8.88 -10.51 1.14
CA ASP A 47 10.03 -9.69 1.49
C ASP A 47 10.49 -8.84 0.30
N GLU A 48 10.55 -9.44 -0.89
CA GLU A 48 10.90 -8.73 -2.12
C GLU A 48 9.86 -7.65 -2.46
N TYR A 49 8.58 -7.98 -2.31
CA TYR A 49 7.50 -7.02 -2.52
C TYR A 49 7.67 -5.80 -1.61
N TYR A 50 7.92 -6.01 -0.32
CA TYR A 50 8.08 -4.90 0.61
C TYR A 50 9.29 -4.03 0.26
N GLN A 51 10.41 -4.64 -0.13
CA GLN A 51 11.59 -3.89 -0.54
C GLN A 51 11.31 -3.00 -1.74
N LYS A 52 10.62 -3.53 -2.75
CA LYS A 52 10.26 -2.77 -3.95
C LYS A 52 9.23 -1.68 -3.64
N ALA A 53 8.24 -1.99 -2.81
CA ALA A 53 7.21 -1.04 -2.43
C ALA A 53 7.82 0.13 -1.64
N GLU A 54 8.74 -0.14 -0.73
CA GLU A 54 9.45 0.90 0.03
C GLU A 54 10.21 1.84 -0.91
N ALA A 55 10.93 1.28 -1.88
CA ALA A 55 11.67 2.06 -2.87
C ALA A 55 10.74 2.87 -3.77
N ALA A 56 9.52 2.40 -3.99
CA ALA A 56 8.53 3.07 -4.84
C ALA A 56 7.75 4.17 -4.12
N GLY A 57 7.83 4.27 -2.78
CA GLY A 57 7.16 5.30 -2.01
C GLY A 57 6.10 4.81 -1.05
N LEU A 58 6.20 3.56 -0.57
CA LEU A 58 5.23 2.99 0.37
C LEU A 58 5.05 3.87 1.61
N GLU A 59 6.12 4.46 2.13
CA GLU A 59 6.05 5.31 3.31
C GLU A 59 5.23 6.57 3.05
N THR A 60 5.34 7.15 1.85
CA THR A 60 4.52 8.30 1.45
C THR A 60 3.03 7.93 1.47
N VAL A 61 2.68 6.75 0.96
CA VAL A 61 1.29 6.28 0.97
C VAL A 61 0.83 6.02 2.41
N ARG A 62 1.67 5.35 3.20
CA ARG A 62 1.34 5.03 4.60
C ARG A 62 1.10 6.29 5.43
N GLN A 63 1.95 7.30 5.27
CA GLN A 63 1.81 8.56 5.99
C GLN A 63 0.53 9.29 5.56
N ALA A 64 0.22 9.27 4.27
CA ALA A 64 -1.00 9.91 3.77
C ALA A 64 -2.26 9.23 4.32
N VAL A 65 -2.25 7.91 4.43
CA VAL A 65 -3.38 7.18 5.04
C VAL A 65 -3.57 7.61 6.49
N LYS A 66 -2.49 7.70 7.25
CA LYS A 66 -2.56 8.15 8.65
C LYS A 66 -3.10 9.57 8.77
N ASP A 67 -2.60 10.48 7.93
CA ASP A 67 -3.00 11.88 7.98
C ASP A 67 -4.48 12.06 7.61
N GLN A 68 -4.92 11.38 6.56
CA GLN A 68 -6.31 11.48 6.11
C GLN A 68 -7.26 10.82 7.12
N LEU A 69 -6.86 9.70 7.70
CA LEU A 69 -7.67 9.05 8.72
C LEU A 69 -7.78 9.92 9.96
N GLN A 70 -6.70 10.56 10.38
CA GLN A 70 -6.71 11.47 11.53
C GLN A 70 -7.65 12.67 11.27
N THR A 71 -7.59 13.24 10.08
CA THR A 71 -8.48 14.33 9.69
C THR A 71 -9.95 13.90 9.73
N PHE A 72 -10.23 12.70 9.22
CA PHE A 72 -11.58 12.12 9.25
C PHE A 72 -12.07 11.97 10.69
N LEU A 73 -11.25 11.44 11.58
CA LEU A 73 -11.61 11.23 12.98
C LEU A 73 -11.82 12.58 13.70
N ASP A 74 -11.00 13.57 13.43
CA ASP A 74 -11.13 14.90 14.01
C ASP A 74 -12.45 15.55 13.58
N ASN A 75 -12.80 15.46 12.31
CA ASN A 75 -14.05 16.00 11.80
C ASN A 75 -15.26 15.25 12.35
N ARG A 76 -15.13 13.94 12.56
CA ARG A 76 -16.22 13.13 13.11
C ARG A 76 -16.51 13.49 14.56
N ASN A 77 -15.49 13.88 15.31
CA ASN A 77 -15.60 14.23 16.73
C ASN A 77 -15.91 15.70 16.96
N ALA A 78 -15.93 16.52 15.92
CA ALA A 78 -16.16 17.97 16.03
C ALA A 78 -17.64 18.33 16.28
#